data_309dd5ad345e5ec87b86addc9768b78f
#
_entry.id   309dd5ad345e5ec87b86addc9768b78f
#
_cell.length_a   1.000
_cell.length_b   1.000
_cell.length_c   1.000
_cell.angle_alpha   90.00
_cell.angle_beta   90.00
_cell.angle_gamma   90.00
#
_symmetry.space_group_name_H-M   'P 1'
#
loop_
_entity.id
_entity.type
_entity.pdbx_description
1 polymer ?
#
loop_
_entity_poly.entity_id
_entity_poly.type
_entity_poly.pdbx_seq_one_letter_code
_entity_poly.pdbx_strand_id
1 'polypeptide(L)'
;MANHSNLSVIVYNILSLPCDIVVVSANLSLLAGSGISGLIHKAAGPQLEAATKPFVPLTPEQSIITPAFNLSAQYVIHTVCPRYMDGQRGEFEQLYHTYASALALHGQVPDAKSIAFVSMGTGVYKWPMELAAGIAVKALLTSTFESTLMCVVDGATRALYQKEVGVD
;
A
#
# COMPACT_ATOMS: atom_id res chain seq x y z
N MET A 1 19.92 14.12 10.23
CA MET A 1 19.87 13.90 8.93
C MET A 1 18.59 13.35 8.38
N ALA A 2 17.90 14.25 7.83
CA ALA A 2 16.58 14.02 7.35
C ALA A 2 16.49 12.93 6.28
N ASN A 3 17.61 12.58 5.71
CA ASN A 3 17.63 11.63 4.62
C ASN A 3 17.82 10.18 5.06
N HIS A 4 17.62 9.88 6.32
CA HIS A 4 17.76 8.51 6.80
C HIS A 4 16.50 7.69 6.62
N SER A 5 15.74 8.07 5.65
CA SER A 5 14.58 7.33 5.29
C SER A 5 15.00 6.00 4.64
N ASN A 6 14.32 4.95 5.04
CA ASN A 6 14.45 3.64 4.41
C ASN A 6 13.45 3.49 3.26
N LEU A 7 12.84 4.57 2.82
CA LEU A 7 11.88 4.57 1.72
C LEU A 7 12.60 4.69 0.38
N SER A 8 12.28 3.78 -0.53
CA SER A 8 12.75 3.80 -1.92
C SER A 8 11.56 3.77 -2.86
N VAL A 9 11.67 4.50 -3.96
CA VAL A 9 10.65 4.51 -5.01
C VAL A 9 11.24 3.81 -6.23
N ILE A 10 10.58 2.75 -6.68
CA ILE A 10 11.10 1.93 -7.77
C ILE A 10 10.02 1.68 -8.82
N VAL A 11 10.46 1.56 -10.07
CA VAL A 11 9.59 1.10 -11.15
C VAL A 11 9.73 -0.41 -11.21
N TYR A 12 8.71 -1.12 -10.75
CA TYR A 12 8.79 -2.58 -10.64
C TYR A 12 7.40 -3.18 -10.56
N ASN A 13 7.29 -4.43 -10.99
CA ASN A 13 6.06 -5.18 -10.81
C ASN A 13 6.02 -5.74 -9.39
N ILE A 14 5.09 -5.25 -8.57
CA ILE A 14 5.01 -5.64 -7.17
C ILE A 14 4.80 -7.16 -6.99
N LEU A 15 4.18 -7.82 -7.98
CA LEU A 15 3.98 -9.27 -7.92
C LEU A 15 5.29 -10.05 -8.02
N SER A 16 6.33 -9.45 -8.59
CA SER A 16 7.63 -10.09 -8.79
C SER A 16 8.67 -9.60 -7.80
N LEU A 17 8.32 -8.66 -6.94
CA LEU A 17 9.27 -8.03 -6.04
C LEU A 17 9.53 -8.94 -4.84
N PRO A 18 10.79 -9.28 -4.56
CA PRO A 18 11.10 -10.02 -3.34
C PRO A 18 11.01 -9.08 -2.12
N CYS A 19 9.99 -9.28 -1.31
CA CYS A 19 9.80 -8.52 -0.07
C CYS A 19 8.97 -9.37 0.89
N ASP A 20 8.98 -8.99 2.15
CA ASP A 20 8.29 -9.78 3.17
C ASP A 20 6.78 -9.51 3.16
N ILE A 21 6.38 -8.28 2.92
CA ILE A 21 4.98 -7.87 2.95
C ILE A 21 4.63 -7.09 1.70
N VAL A 22 3.51 -7.45 1.09
CA VAL A 22 2.90 -6.72 -0.02
C VAL A 22 1.61 -6.08 0.49
N VAL A 23 1.46 -4.78 0.27
CA VAL A 23 0.24 -4.06 0.66
C VAL A 23 -0.63 -3.87 -0.57
N VAL A 24 -1.90 -4.24 -0.44
CA VAL A 24 -2.87 -4.12 -1.51
C VAL A 24 -4.01 -3.22 -1.07
N SER A 25 -4.44 -2.36 -1.99
CA SER A 25 -5.65 -1.56 -1.78
C SER A 25 -6.84 -2.44 -2.15
N ALA A 26 -7.60 -2.83 -1.15
CA ALA A 26 -8.71 -3.75 -1.30
C ALA A 26 -10.02 -2.99 -1.46
N ASN A 27 -11.05 -3.66 -1.94
CA ASN A 27 -12.40 -3.13 -1.87
C ASN A 27 -13.01 -3.39 -0.49
N LEU A 28 -14.16 -2.80 -0.21
CA LEU A 28 -14.79 -2.90 1.12
C LEU A 28 -15.13 -4.34 1.51
N SER A 29 -15.44 -5.19 0.54
CA SER A 29 -15.78 -6.59 0.80
C SER A 29 -14.57 -7.50 0.85
N LEU A 30 -13.38 -6.98 0.57
CA LEU A 30 -12.12 -7.74 0.55
C LEU A 30 -12.11 -8.90 -0.45
N LEU A 31 -12.99 -8.84 -1.46
CA LEU A 31 -13.04 -9.83 -2.52
C LEU A 31 -12.06 -9.47 -3.62
N ALA A 32 -11.71 -10.45 -4.43
CA ALA A 32 -10.91 -10.21 -5.61
C ALA A 32 -11.64 -9.22 -6.52
N GLY A 33 -10.94 -8.16 -6.91
CA GLY A 33 -11.50 -7.13 -7.77
C GLY A 33 -10.75 -7.02 -9.06
N SER A 34 -10.86 -5.86 -9.68
CA SER A 34 -10.07 -5.52 -10.86
C SER A 34 -8.74 -4.89 -10.45
N GLY A 35 -7.87 -4.67 -11.41
CA GLY A 35 -6.58 -4.02 -11.16
C GLY A 35 -5.64 -4.86 -10.33
N ILE A 36 -4.82 -4.19 -9.52
CA ILE A 36 -3.77 -4.86 -8.75
C ILE A 36 -4.34 -5.83 -7.72
N SER A 37 -5.46 -5.49 -7.10
CA SER A 37 -6.10 -6.38 -6.14
C SER A 37 -6.48 -7.72 -6.78
N GLY A 38 -7.07 -7.67 -7.96
CA GLY A 38 -7.41 -8.89 -8.69
C GLY A 38 -6.19 -9.72 -9.05
N LEU A 39 -5.12 -9.06 -9.47
CA LEU A 39 -3.87 -9.75 -9.82
C LEU A 39 -3.24 -10.42 -8.61
N ILE A 40 -3.27 -9.77 -7.46
CA ILE A 40 -2.72 -10.33 -6.24
C ILE A 40 -3.54 -11.54 -5.79
N HIS A 41 -4.87 -11.44 -5.82
CA HIS A 41 -5.73 -12.57 -5.47
C HIS A 41 -5.49 -13.76 -6.41
N LYS A 42 -5.35 -13.49 -7.71
CA LYS A 42 -5.08 -14.55 -8.68
C LYS A 42 -3.75 -15.25 -8.40
N ALA A 43 -2.72 -14.48 -8.10
CA ALA A 43 -1.39 -15.01 -7.83
C ALA A 43 -1.32 -15.77 -6.50
N ALA A 44 -2.01 -15.27 -5.48
CA ALA A 44 -2.01 -15.89 -4.15
C ALA A 44 -2.85 -17.15 -4.08
N GLY A 45 -3.90 -17.22 -4.89
CA GLY A 45 -4.83 -18.34 -4.90
C GLY A 45 -6.08 -18.08 -4.04
N PRO A 46 -7.08 -18.96 -4.08
CA PRO A 46 -8.37 -18.73 -3.44
C PRO A 46 -8.31 -18.66 -1.91
N GLN A 47 -7.24 -19.15 -1.31
CA GLN A 47 -7.08 -19.09 0.13
C GLN A 47 -7.00 -17.66 0.66
N LEU A 48 -6.50 -16.73 -0.16
CA LEU A 48 -6.39 -15.33 0.27
C LEU A 48 -7.77 -14.73 0.54
N GLU A 49 -8.71 -14.94 -0.37
CA GLU A 49 -10.07 -14.44 -0.19
C GLU A 49 -10.74 -15.07 1.03
N ALA A 50 -10.54 -16.37 1.24
CA ALA A 50 -11.09 -17.06 2.40
C ALA A 50 -10.53 -16.48 3.71
N ALA A 51 -9.25 -16.12 3.72
CA ALA A 51 -8.60 -15.57 4.91
C ALA A 51 -9.12 -14.18 5.27
N THR A 52 -9.66 -13.43 4.31
CA THR A 52 -10.16 -12.08 4.58
C THR A 52 -11.61 -12.05 5.04
N LYS A 53 -12.35 -13.12 4.85
CA LYS A 53 -13.79 -13.16 5.18
C LYS A 53 -14.14 -12.72 6.60
N PRO A 54 -13.40 -13.12 7.65
CA PRO A 54 -13.76 -12.69 9.00
C PRO A 54 -13.64 -11.20 9.24
N PHE A 55 -12.98 -10.46 8.34
CA PHE A 55 -12.66 -9.05 8.54
C PHE A 55 -13.56 -8.10 7.75
N VAL A 56 -14.48 -8.61 6.95
CA VAL A 56 -15.38 -7.73 6.19
C VAL A 56 -16.51 -7.23 7.07
N PRO A 57 -16.98 -5.99 6.86
CA PRO A 57 -16.43 -4.99 5.94
C PRO A 57 -15.24 -4.27 6.55
N LEU A 58 -14.30 -3.88 5.71
CA LEU A 58 -13.14 -3.10 6.12
C LEU A 58 -13.33 -1.67 5.62
N THR A 59 -13.11 -0.70 6.49
CA THR A 59 -13.28 0.71 6.15
C THR A 59 -11.93 1.38 5.90
N PRO A 60 -11.89 2.53 5.24
CA PRO A 60 -10.65 3.33 5.19
C PRO A 60 -10.13 3.54 6.60
N GLU A 61 -8.82 3.67 6.76
CA GLU A 61 -8.12 3.80 8.03
C GLU A 61 -7.94 2.48 8.77
N GLN A 62 -8.48 1.38 8.25
CA GLN A 62 -8.27 0.05 8.83
C GLN A 62 -7.43 -0.79 7.88
N SER A 63 -6.59 -1.63 8.46
CA SER A 63 -5.79 -2.58 7.69
C SER A 63 -5.76 -3.91 8.43
N ILE A 64 -5.70 -4.99 7.67
CA ILE A 64 -5.56 -6.34 8.22
C ILE A 64 -4.40 -7.04 7.53
N ILE A 65 -3.86 -8.06 8.18
CA ILE A 65 -2.75 -8.82 7.64
C ILE A 65 -3.15 -10.30 7.54
N THR A 66 -2.81 -10.92 6.42
CA THR A 66 -3.03 -12.35 6.18
C THR A 66 -1.74 -12.98 5.68
N PRO A 67 -1.63 -14.31 5.72
CA PRO A 67 -0.58 -14.99 4.97
C PRO A 67 -0.71 -14.69 3.48
N ALA A 68 0.37 -14.82 2.74
CA ALA A 68 0.39 -14.52 1.31
C ALA A 68 0.17 -15.74 0.41
N PHE A 69 0.10 -16.92 1.00
CA PHE A 69 -0.15 -18.20 0.31
C PHE A 69 0.82 -18.42 -0.84
N ASN A 70 0.35 -18.40 -2.09
CA ASN A 70 1.21 -18.72 -3.23
C ASN A 70 2.08 -17.56 -3.72
N LEU A 71 1.95 -16.38 -3.14
CA LEU A 71 2.85 -15.27 -3.46
C LEU A 71 4.24 -15.53 -2.87
N SER A 72 5.24 -14.88 -3.44
CA SER A 72 6.60 -14.96 -2.89
C SER A 72 6.77 -14.20 -1.57
N ALA A 73 5.91 -13.22 -1.29
CA ALA A 73 5.89 -12.53 0.00
C ALA A 73 5.41 -13.47 1.11
N GLN A 74 5.68 -13.12 2.34
CA GLN A 74 5.20 -13.88 3.49
C GLN A 74 3.79 -13.47 3.89
N TYR A 75 3.47 -12.19 3.74
CA TYR A 75 2.19 -11.63 4.18
C TYR A 75 1.63 -10.68 3.15
N VAL A 76 0.31 -10.54 3.18
CA VAL A 76 -0.40 -9.47 2.46
C VAL A 76 -1.09 -8.60 3.49
N ILE A 77 -0.91 -7.30 3.39
CA ILE A 77 -1.69 -6.35 4.16
C ILE A 77 -2.77 -5.79 3.25
N HIS A 78 -4.00 -5.87 3.71
CA HIS A 78 -5.16 -5.38 3.00
C HIS A 78 -5.59 -4.06 3.63
N THR A 79 -5.68 -3.02 2.83
CA THR A 79 -6.09 -1.71 3.29
C THR A 79 -7.12 -1.15 2.31
N VAL A 80 -7.89 -0.17 2.73
CA VAL A 80 -8.95 0.41 1.90
C VAL A 80 -8.63 1.88 1.69
N CYS A 81 -8.50 2.25 0.41
CA CYS A 81 -8.23 3.63 0.04
C CYS A 81 -9.53 4.42 0.00
N PRO A 82 -9.58 5.63 0.59
CA PRO A 82 -10.75 6.46 0.46
C PRO A 82 -10.86 7.01 -0.96
N ARG A 83 -12.09 7.30 -1.37
CA ARG A 83 -12.35 7.95 -2.65
C ARG A 83 -12.09 9.45 -2.52
N TYR A 84 -11.47 10.04 -3.53
CA TYR A 84 -11.31 11.48 -3.58
C TYR A 84 -12.61 12.12 -4.07
N MET A 85 -13.11 13.12 -3.34
CA MET A 85 -14.31 13.87 -3.72
C MET A 85 -13.97 15.33 -3.98
N ASP A 86 -13.65 16.09 -2.95
CA ASP A 86 -13.35 17.51 -3.08
C ASP A 86 -12.23 17.99 -2.16
N GLY A 87 -11.66 17.07 -1.39
CA GLY A 87 -10.60 17.41 -0.43
C GLY A 87 -11.10 18.06 0.85
N GLN A 88 -12.42 18.13 1.05
CA GLN A 88 -13.00 18.81 2.20
C GLN A 88 -13.78 17.88 3.10
N ARG A 89 -13.65 16.58 2.92
CA ARG A 89 -14.41 15.56 3.64
C ARG A 89 -13.52 14.68 4.52
N GLY A 90 -12.32 15.17 4.85
CA GLY A 90 -11.38 14.39 5.63
C GLY A 90 -10.61 13.37 4.79
N GLU A 91 -10.69 13.44 3.46
CA GLU A 91 -10.05 12.47 2.57
C GLU A 91 -8.53 12.46 2.73
N PHE A 92 -7.92 13.62 2.94
CA PHE A 92 -6.47 13.72 3.08
C PHE A 92 -6.00 12.90 4.29
N GLU A 93 -6.67 13.08 5.42
CA GLU A 93 -6.33 12.33 6.61
C GLU A 93 -6.63 10.85 6.47
N GLN A 94 -7.73 10.53 5.80
CA GLN A 94 -8.08 9.13 5.55
C GLN A 94 -7.04 8.43 4.67
N LEU A 95 -6.56 9.10 3.62
CA LEU A 95 -5.52 8.50 2.78
C LEU A 95 -4.21 8.34 3.54
N TYR A 96 -3.85 9.32 4.35
CA TYR A 96 -2.69 9.21 5.22
C TYR A 96 -2.82 7.97 6.12
N HIS A 97 -3.97 7.80 6.76
CA HIS A 97 -4.18 6.67 7.66
C HIS A 97 -4.30 5.35 6.94
N THR A 98 -4.69 5.36 5.67
CA THR A 98 -4.65 4.15 4.85
C THR A 98 -3.24 3.57 4.80
N TYR A 99 -2.24 4.42 4.55
CA TYR A 99 -0.84 3.99 4.58
C TYR A 99 -0.36 3.72 6.00
N ALA A 100 -0.68 4.61 6.92
CA ALA A 100 -0.18 4.51 8.30
C ALA A 100 -0.71 3.28 9.03
N SER A 101 -1.97 2.90 8.80
CA SER A 101 -2.54 1.72 9.44
C SER A 101 -1.86 0.44 8.96
N ALA A 102 -1.44 0.41 7.69
CA ALA A 102 -0.67 -0.72 7.18
C ALA A 102 0.70 -0.81 7.86
N LEU A 103 1.39 0.33 8.01
CA LEU A 103 2.68 0.35 8.69
C LEU A 103 2.57 -0.06 10.15
N ALA A 104 1.46 0.29 10.80
CA ALA A 104 1.26 -0.03 12.21
C ALA A 104 1.18 -1.54 12.48
N LEU A 105 0.88 -2.34 11.46
CA LEU A 105 0.84 -3.79 11.60
C LEU A 105 2.22 -4.42 11.77
N HIS A 106 3.30 -3.64 11.63
CA HIS A 106 4.65 -4.13 11.88
C HIS A 106 4.78 -4.77 13.27
N GLY A 107 4.06 -4.25 14.26
CA GLY A 107 4.08 -4.80 15.60
C GLY A 107 3.56 -6.23 15.69
N GLN A 108 2.73 -6.66 14.75
CA GLN A 108 2.22 -8.04 14.71
C GLN A 108 3.19 -9.00 14.02
N VAL A 109 4.11 -8.48 13.21
CA VAL A 109 5.08 -9.28 12.47
C VAL A 109 6.45 -8.63 12.59
N PRO A 110 7.02 -8.56 13.81
CA PRO A 110 8.25 -7.80 14.04
C PRO A 110 9.47 -8.36 13.30
N ASP A 111 9.41 -9.60 12.86
CA ASP A 111 10.51 -10.20 12.10
C ASP A 111 10.48 -9.83 10.62
N ALA A 112 9.39 -9.27 10.12
CA ALA A 112 9.33 -8.81 8.74
C ALA A 112 10.17 -7.55 8.59
N LYS A 113 11.00 -7.51 7.55
CA LYS A 113 11.98 -6.43 7.36
C LYS A 113 11.60 -5.49 6.23
N SER A 114 10.87 -5.98 5.24
CA SER A 114 10.55 -5.20 4.04
C SER A 114 9.05 -5.18 3.77
N ILE A 115 8.57 -4.03 3.33
CA ILE A 115 7.18 -3.82 2.99
C ILE A 115 7.10 -3.04 1.68
N ALA A 116 6.22 -3.47 0.78
CA ALA A 116 6.07 -2.84 -0.52
C ALA A 116 4.63 -2.38 -0.71
N PHE A 117 4.51 -1.15 -1.19
CA PHE A 117 3.23 -0.50 -1.46
C PHE A 117 3.09 -0.22 -2.96
N VAL A 118 1.86 -0.05 -3.40
CA VAL A 118 1.56 0.57 -4.69
C VAL A 118 0.97 1.96 -4.45
N SER A 119 1.01 2.81 -5.47
CA SER A 119 0.37 4.13 -5.38
C SER A 119 -1.14 3.93 -5.27
N MET A 120 -1.72 4.42 -4.19
CA MET A 120 -3.14 4.22 -3.92
C MET A 120 -3.95 5.44 -4.30
N GLY A 121 -5.15 5.18 -4.80
CA GLY A 121 -6.15 6.21 -5.04
C GLY A 121 -6.09 6.90 -6.38
N THR A 122 -5.05 6.67 -7.18
CA THR A 122 -4.86 7.41 -8.44
C THR A 122 -5.54 6.77 -9.64
N GLY A 123 -6.17 5.61 -9.45
CA GLY A 123 -6.96 4.96 -10.48
C GLY A 123 -8.42 5.43 -10.42
N VAL A 124 -9.33 4.49 -10.19
CA VAL A 124 -10.77 4.76 -10.20
C VAL A 124 -11.22 5.71 -9.09
N TYR A 125 -10.46 5.87 -8.03
CA TYR A 125 -10.80 6.77 -6.94
C TYR A 125 -10.38 8.22 -7.20
N LYS A 126 -9.72 8.47 -8.30
CA LYS A 126 -9.55 9.81 -8.90
C LYS A 126 -8.72 10.80 -8.08
N TRP A 127 -7.87 10.33 -7.21
CA TRP A 127 -6.95 11.24 -6.52
C TRP A 127 -6.01 11.91 -7.51
N PRO A 128 -5.82 13.23 -7.42
CA PRO A 128 -4.75 13.87 -8.18
C PRO A 128 -3.41 13.26 -7.79
N MET A 129 -2.60 12.90 -8.78
CA MET A 129 -1.37 12.13 -8.53
C MET A 129 -0.42 12.85 -7.59
N GLU A 130 -0.20 14.15 -7.80
CA GLU A 130 0.73 14.91 -6.95
C GLU A 130 0.27 14.96 -5.50
N LEU A 131 -1.02 15.14 -5.28
CA LEU A 131 -1.59 15.19 -3.95
C LEU A 131 -1.47 13.83 -3.27
N ALA A 132 -1.85 12.78 -3.99
CA ALA A 132 -1.76 11.42 -3.45
C ALA A 132 -0.33 11.03 -3.13
N ALA A 133 0.62 11.41 -3.99
CA ALA A 133 2.04 11.10 -3.77
C ALA A 133 2.56 11.81 -2.52
N GLY A 134 2.21 13.07 -2.32
CA GLY A 134 2.65 13.82 -1.16
C GLY A 134 2.15 13.21 0.15
N ILE A 135 0.88 12.80 0.17
CA ILE A 135 0.28 12.19 1.35
C ILE A 135 0.92 10.82 1.63
N ALA A 136 1.11 10.02 0.58
CA ALA A 136 1.73 8.71 0.72
C ALA A 136 3.15 8.80 1.28
N VAL A 137 3.97 9.68 0.71
CA VAL A 137 5.36 9.85 1.16
C VAL A 137 5.40 10.30 2.61
N LYS A 138 4.57 11.26 2.98
CA LYS A 138 4.52 11.74 4.35
C LYS A 138 4.25 10.60 5.33
N ALA A 139 3.33 9.71 4.99
CA ALA A 139 3.02 8.56 5.83
C ALA A 139 4.17 7.54 5.83
N LEU A 140 4.71 7.23 4.65
CA LEU A 140 5.72 6.18 4.52
C LEU A 140 7.06 6.57 5.14
N LEU A 141 7.35 7.86 5.28
CA LEU A 141 8.56 8.30 5.96
C LEU A 141 8.55 7.98 7.45
N THR A 142 7.39 7.62 8.02
CA THR A 142 7.29 7.22 9.41
C THR A 142 7.53 5.72 9.61
N SER A 143 7.83 4.98 8.55
CA SER A 143 7.95 3.53 8.60
C SER A 143 9.07 3.07 9.54
N THR A 144 8.78 2.01 10.30
CA THR A 144 9.76 1.34 11.15
C THR A 144 10.37 0.10 10.50
N PHE A 145 9.92 -0.24 9.28
CA PHE A 145 10.53 -1.36 8.54
C PHE A 145 11.94 -1.00 8.08
N GLU A 146 12.80 -1.98 7.95
CA GLU A 146 14.16 -1.76 7.46
C GLU A 146 14.15 -1.27 6.01
N SER A 147 13.21 -1.75 5.21
CA SER A 147 13.07 -1.34 3.82
C SER A 147 11.60 -1.12 3.51
N THR A 148 11.28 0.07 3.03
CA THR A 148 9.92 0.44 2.62
C THR A 148 9.99 0.83 1.14
N LEU A 149 9.19 0.18 0.32
CA LEU A 149 9.25 0.33 -1.13
C LEU A 149 7.92 0.86 -1.65
N MET A 150 7.98 1.91 -2.45
CA MET A 150 6.84 2.35 -3.24
C MET A 150 7.07 1.89 -4.67
N CYS A 151 6.26 0.94 -5.13
CA CYS A 151 6.34 0.40 -6.48
C CYS A 151 5.42 1.18 -7.39
N VAL A 152 5.99 1.75 -8.43
CA VAL A 152 5.23 2.52 -9.42
C VAL A 152 5.40 1.89 -10.79
N VAL A 153 4.56 2.30 -11.75
CA VAL A 153 4.47 1.62 -13.04
C VAL A 153 5.32 2.26 -14.12
N ASP A 154 5.77 3.50 -13.91
CA ASP A 154 6.56 4.20 -14.93
C ASP A 154 7.49 5.25 -14.30
N GLY A 155 8.38 5.77 -15.14
CA GLY A 155 9.35 6.76 -14.69
C GLY A 155 8.75 8.12 -14.33
N ALA A 156 7.66 8.50 -14.97
CA ALA A 156 7.00 9.78 -14.67
C ALA A 156 6.41 9.75 -13.25
N THR A 157 5.76 8.66 -12.90
CA THR A 157 5.23 8.48 -11.54
C THR A 157 6.36 8.41 -10.52
N ARG A 158 7.44 7.71 -10.87
CA ARG A 158 8.62 7.65 -10.00
C ARG A 158 9.16 9.03 -9.70
N ALA A 159 9.27 9.88 -10.72
CA ALA A 159 9.78 11.24 -10.57
C ALA A 159 8.92 12.06 -9.60
N LEU A 160 7.60 11.92 -9.68
CA LEU A 160 6.70 12.61 -8.76
C LEU A 160 6.93 12.19 -7.30
N TYR A 161 7.07 10.90 -7.07
CA TYR A 161 7.32 10.39 -5.72
C TYR A 161 8.69 10.79 -5.21
N GLN A 162 9.72 10.74 -6.07
CA GLN A 162 11.07 11.14 -5.67
C GLN A 162 11.11 12.61 -5.26
N LYS A 163 10.38 13.45 -5.96
CA LYS A 163 10.28 14.86 -5.62
C LYS A 163 9.71 15.04 -4.21
N GLU A 164 8.67 14.27 -3.88
CA GLU A 164 8.06 14.35 -2.55
C GLU A 164 8.97 13.81 -1.44
N VAL A 165 9.78 12.81 -1.76
CA VAL A 165 10.77 12.31 -0.81
C VAL A 165 11.86 13.34 -0.53
N GLY A 166 12.06 14.28 -1.44
CA GLY A 166 13.11 15.29 -1.31
C GLY A 166 14.48 14.82 -1.79
N VAL A 167 14.48 13.80 -2.64
CA VAL A 167 15.71 13.30 -3.24
C VAL A 167 15.86 13.93 -4.62
N ASP A 168 16.97 14.57 -4.84
CA ASP A 168 17.26 15.21 -6.12
C ASP A 168 17.75 14.23 -7.18
#